data_fd88843d686c3c03e286cadcaab269ac
#
_entry.id   fd88843d686c3c03e286cadcaab269ac
#
_cell.length_a   1.000
_cell.length_b   1.000
_cell.length_c   1.000
_cell.angle_alpha   90.00
_cell.angle_beta   90.00
_cell.angle_gamma   90.00
#
_symmetry.space_group_name_H-M   'P 1'
#
loop_
_entity.id
_entity.type
_entity.pdbx_description
1 polymer ?
#
loop_
_entity_poly.entity_id
_entity_poly.type
_entity_poly.pdbx_seq_one_letter_code
_entity_poly.pdbx_strand_id
1 'polypeptide(L)'
;MKVVAMIPARLGSKRVQRKNIRLLNGIPLISYIIRAAVDSRCFDEIYVNTESDIIGQIAIDEGVKVYKRPEHLTTDSATNDDFTLDFVENVECDVIVQLLATSPFTTVDEIQRFTKKMTLAGLDTLISTNNQQIECIYDSEAINFNQKEQSPPSQDLMPVQAYACSLMAWNVENYKENMKNYGCGYHGGDGEIGFFELKGASTIDIDNEEDFQLAELVARFQDSNRTFK
;
A
#
# COMPACT_ATOMS: atom_id res chain seq x y z
N MET A 1 -14.24 -16.71 -5.97
CA MET A 1 -13.79 -15.53 -5.20
C MET A 1 -13.03 -14.65 -6.16
N LYS A 2 -13.55 -13.47 -6.44
CA LYS A 2 -12.98 -12.49 -7.35
C LYS A 2 -12.08 -11.53 -6.57
N VAL A 3 -10.78 -11.49 -6.89
CA VAL A 3 -9.77 -10.64 -6.23
C VAL A 3 -9.38 -9.51 -7.17
N VAL A 4 -9.62 -8.27 -6.74
CA VAL A 4 -9.36 -7.08 -7.55
C VAL A 4 -8.27 -6.22 -6.90
N ALA A 5 -7.30 -5.79 -7.70
CA ALA A 5 -6.31 -4.80 -7.27
C ALA A 5 -6.81 -3.38 -7.54
N MET A 6 -6.67 -2.50 -6.56
CA MET A 6 -6.89 -1.06 -6.69
C MET A 6 -5.61 -0.30 -6.40
N ILE A 7 -5.16 0.53 -7.34
CA ILE A 7 -4.01 1.41 -7.20
C ILE A 7 -4.53 2.86 -7.15
N PRO A 8 -4.71 3.44 -5.95
CA PRO A 8 -5.20 4.81 -5.83
C PRO A 8 -4.09 5.81 -6.19
N ALA A 9 -4.37 6.70 -7.12
CA ALA A 9 -3.42 7.72 -7.54
C ALA A 9 -4.12 9.00 -7.98
N ARG A 10 -3.86 10.12 -7.30
CA ARG A 10 -4.31 11.45 -7.70
C ARG A 10 -3.15 12.26 -8.28
N LEU A 11 -3.45 13.22 -9.15
CA LEU A 11 -2.45 14.10 -9.74
C LEU A 11 -1.96 15.15 -8.73
N GLY A 12 -2.85 15.62 -7.87
CA GLY A 12 -2.63 16.72 -6.94
C GLY A 12 -1.84 16.35 -5.69
N SER A 13 -0.56 15.98 -5.82
CA SER A 13 0.32 15.75 -4.67
C SER A 13 0.99 17.06 -4.23
N LYS A 14 0.86 17.43 -2.93
CA LYS A 14 1.39 18.68 -2.36
C LYS A 14 2.83 18.60 -1.91
N ARG A 15 3.21 17.55 -1.17
CA ARG A 15 4.54 17.38 -0.57
C ARG A 15 5.62 17.05 -1.63
N VAL A 16 5.27 16.24 -2.61
CA VAL A 16 6.07 15.97 -3.82
C VAL A 16 5.22 16.28 -5.02
N GLN A 17 5.55 17.32 -5.78
CA GLN A 17 4.72 17.79 -6.88
C GLN A 17 4.56 16.70 -7.96
N ARG A 18 3.30 16.40 -8.34
CA ARG A 18 2.96 15.36 -9.32
C ARG A 18 3.60 13.99 -9.04
N LYS A 19 3.73 13.61 -7.79
CA LYS A 19 4.45 12.44 -7.31
C LYS A 19 4.24 11.19 -8.17
N ASN A 20 2.99 10.81 -8.41
CA ASN A 20 2.66 9.54 -9.07
C ASN A 20 3.14 9.44 -10.53
N ILE A 21 3.35 10.57 -11.21
CA ILE A 21 3.85 10.61 -12.61
C ILE A 21 5.30 11.11 -12.69
N ARG A 22 5.91 11.50 -11.58
CA ARG A 22 7.32 11.88 -11.54
C ARG A 22 8.20 10.68 -11.88
N LEU A 23 9.24 10.92 -12.67
CA LEU A 23 10.12 9.85 -13.14
C LEU A 23 11.08 9.44 -12.02
N LEU A 24 10.96 8.19 -11.59
CA LEU A 24 11.91 7.50 -10.76
C LEU A 24 12.81 6.65 -11.67
N ASN A 25 14.08 6.98 -11.76
CA ASN A 25 15.02 6.32 -12.70
C ASN A 25 14.47 6.17 -14.14
N GLY A 26 13.85 7.25 -14.65
CA GLY A 26 13.32 7.30 -16.02
C GLY A 26 11.93 6.67 -16.25
N ILE A 27 11.30 6.10 -15.20
CA ILE A 27 9.99 5.44 -15.27
C ILE A 27 9.02 6.20 -14.35
N PRO A 28 7.75 6.48 -14.77
CA PRO A 28 6.75 7.07 -13.89
C PRO A 28 6.61 6.27 -12.59
N LEU A 29 6.55 6.95 -11.44
CA LEU A 29 6.51 6.29 -10.13
C LEU A 29 5.41 5.22 -10.05
N ILE A 30 4.21 5.55 -10.52
CA ILE A 30 3.06 4.63 -10.50
C ILE A 30 3.29 3.35 -11.32
N SER A 31 4.11 3.41 -12.38
CA SER A 31 4.36 2.25 -13.25
C SER A 31 5.09 1.12 -12.52
N TYR A 32 5.87 1.40 -11.47
CA TYR A 32 6.54 0.37 -10.69
C TYR A 32 5.54 -0.59 -10.05
N ILE A 33 4.56 -0.07 -9.33
CA ILE A 33 3.57 -0.90 -8.66
C ILE A 33 2.57 -1.54 -9.63
N ILE A 34 2.23 -0.85 -10.75
CA ILE A 34 1.37 -1.43 -11.78
C ILE A 34 2.04 -2.68 -12.36
N ARG A 35 3.32 -2.58 -12.76
CA ARG A 35 4.08 -3.71 -13.33
C ARG A 35 4.20 -4.85 -12.33
N ALA A 36 4.51 -4.56 -11.06
CA ALA A 36 4.58 -5.59 -10.02
C ALA A 36 3.23 -6.28 -9.82
N ALA A 37 2.11 -5.53 -9.85
CA ALA A 37 0.77 -6.09 -9.77
C ALA A 37 0.44 -6.99 -10.97
N VAL A 38 0.74 -6.56 -12.19
CA VAL A 38 0.54 -7.34 -13.43
C VAL A 38 1.38 -8.62 -13.39
N ASP A 39 2.67 -8.50 -13.07
CA ASP A 39 3.59 -9.64 -13.03
C ASP A 39 3.27 -10.65 -11.92
N SER A 40 2.58 -10.22 -10.87
CA SER A 40 2.16 -11.11 -9.76
C SER A 40 1.14 -12.16 -10.21
N ARG A 41 0.32 -11.85 -11.20
CA ARG A 41 -0.77 -12.70 -11.71
C ARG A 41 -1.75 -13.16 -10.64
N CYS A 42 -1.94 -12.36 -9.59
CA CYS A 42 -2.79 -12.69 -8.45
C CYS A 42 -4.21 -12.12 -8.54
N PHE A 43 -4.47 -11.26 -9.51
CA PHE A 43 -5.69 -10.47 -9.60
C PHE A 43 -6.51 -10.84 -10.83
N ASP A 44 -7.82 -10.92 -10.67
CA ASP A 44 -8.77 -11.07 -11.78
C ASP A 44 -8.83 -9.79 -12.61
N GLU A 45 -8.70 -8.63 -11.93
CA GLU A 45 -8.68 -7.31 -12.55
C GLU A 45 -7.78 -6.37 -11.75
N ILE A 46 -7.12 -5.45 -12.46
CA ILE A 46 -6.27 -4.41 -11.87
C ILE A 46 -6.80 -3.06 -12.34
N TYR A 47 -7.06 -2.16 -11.39
CA TYR A 47 -7.55 -0.82 -11.64
C TYR A 47 -6.61 0.23 -11.06
N VAL A 48 -6.33 1.27 -11.85
CA VAL A 48 -5.85 2.55 -11.32
C VAL A 48 -7.06 3.42 -11.03
N ASN A 49 -7.25 3.78 -9.76
CA ASN A 49 -8.34 4.63 -9.27
C ASN A 49 -7.85 6.08 -9.28
N THR A 50 -8.25 6.87 -10.29
CA THR A 50 -7.73 8.22 -10.53
C THR A 50 -8.76 9.14 -11.19
N GLU A 51 -8.67 10.44 -10.88
CA GLU A 51 -9.39 11.51 -11.59
C GLU A 51 -8.65 11.96 -12.84
N SER A 52 -7.33 11.72 -12.91
CA SER A 52 -6.43 12.30 -13.91
C SER A 52 -6.39 11.51 -15.20
N ASP A 53 -6.65 12.16 -16.31
CA ASP A 53 -6.53 11.53 -17.63
C ASP A 53 -5.07 11.16 -17.96
N ILE A 54 -4.09 11.92 -17.43
CA ILE A 54 -2.66 11.61 -17.61
C ILE A 54 -2.30 10.30 -16.89
N ILE A 55 -2.73 10.14 -15.65
CA ILE A 55 -2.50 8.89 -14.88
C ILE A 55 -3.30 7.75 -15.52
N GLY A 56 -4.52 8.03 -15.96
CA GLY A 56 -5.35 7.05 -16.66
C GLY A 56 -4.69 6.55 -17.95
N GLN A 57 -4.05 7.43 -18.74
CA GLN A 57 -3.33 7.01 -19.92
C GLN A 57 -2.13 6.12 -19.59
N ILE A 58 -1.35 6.44 -18.55
CA ILE A 58 -0.26 5.56 -18.08
C ILE A 58 -0.81 4.18 -17.70
N ALA A 59 -1.93 4.11 -17.02
CA ALA A 59 -2.56 2.83 -16.66
C ALA A 59 -2.94 2.00 -17.90
N ILE A 60 -3.53 2.64 -18.90
CA ILE A 60 -3.89 2.01 -20.19
C ILE A 60 -2.63 1.50 -20.92
N ASP A 61 -1.58 2.31 -20.97
CA ASP A 61 -0.31 1.95 -21.61
C ASP A 61 0.40 0.77 -20.90
N GLU A 62 0.23 0.64 -19.58
CA GLU A 62 0.70 -0.50 -18.78
C GLU A 62 -0.28 -1.72 -18.80
N GLY A 63 -1.39 -1.63 -19.56
CA GLY A 63 -2.31 -2.74 -19.79
C GLY A 63 -3.32 -3.00 -18.68
N VAL A 64 -3.59 -2.03 -17.79
CA VAL A 64 -4.56 -2.16 -16.70
C VAL A 64 -5.75 -1.23 -16.89
N LYS A 65 -6.83 -1.49 -16.14
CA LYS A 65 -8.07 -0.73 -16.23
C LYS A 65 -7.97 0.59 -15.46
N VAL A 66 -8.80 1.55 -15.86
CA VAL A 66 -8.97 2.83 -15.16
C VAL A 66 -10.34 2.86 -14.51
N TYR A 67 -10.35 3.17 -13.20
CA TYR A 67 -11.57 3.59 -12.51
C TYR A 67 -11.54 5.12 -12.39
N LYS A 68 -12.49 5.78 -13.06
CA LYS A 68 -12.57 7.24 -13.03
C LYS A 68 -13.12 7.71 -11.69
N ARG A 69 -12.21 8.12 -10.79
CA ARG A 69 -12.57 8.61 -9.46
C ARG A 69 -13.41 9.87 -9.56
N PRO A 70 -14.55 9.96 -8.84
CA PRO A 70 -15.32 11.19 -8.73
C PRO A 70 -14.46 12.35 -8.19
N GLU A 71 -14.65 13.54 -8.75
CA GLU A 71 -13.80 14.71 -8.45
C GLU A 71 -13.83 15.10 -6.97
N HIS A 72 -14.98 14.98 -6.30
CA HIS A 72 -15.12 15.28 -4.88
C HIS A 72 -14.31 14.36 -3.96
N LEU A 73 -13.90 13.16 -4.44
CA LEU A 73 -13.04 12.20 -3.74
C LEU A 73 -11.54 12.41 -4.03
N THR A 74 -11.16 13.53 -4.62
CA THR A 74 -9.76 13.87 -4.93
C THR A 74 -9.22 14.99 -4.05
N THR A 75 -10.07 15.53 -3.20
CA THR A 75 -9.74 16.61 -2.26
C THR A 75 -8.79 16.14 -1.17
N ASP A 76 -8.18 17.07 -0.44
CA ASP A 76 -7.31 16.73 0.70
C ASP A 76 -8.09 16.21 1.92
N SER A 77 -9.39 16.43 1.96
CA SER A 77 -10.29 15.92 3.00
C SER A 77 -10.84 14.53 2.69
N ALA A 78 -10.75 14.07 1.44
CA ALA A 78 -11.17 12.72 1.07
C ALA A 78 -10.22 11.68 1.69
N THR A 79 -10.79 10.80 2.48
CA THR A 79 -10.06 9.73 3.18
C THR A 79 -9.84 8.51 2.29
N ASN A 80 -9.01 7.57 2.75
CA ASN A 80 -8.89 6.27 2.11
C ASN A 80 -10.23 5.54 2.08
N ASP A 81 -10.99 5.62 3.16
CA ASP A 81 -12.31 4.99 3.25
C ASP A 81 -13.29 5.54 2.21
N ASP A 82 -13.30 6.86 1.97
CA ASP A 82 -14.23 7.48 1.03
C ASP A 82 -14.05 6.93 -0.41
N PHE A 83 -12.83 6.94 -0.93
CA PHE A 83 -12.62 6.49 -2.31
C PHE A 83 -12.55 4.96 -2.45
N THR A 84 -12.28 4.22 -1.36
CA THR A 84 -12.34 2.77 -1.36
C THR A 84 -13.79 2.29 -1.34
N LEU A 85 -14.65 2.91 -0.53
CA LEU A 85 -16.08 2.60 -0.51
C LEU A 85 -16.72 2.85 -1.86
N ASP A 86 -16.49 4.04 -2.45
CA ASP A 86 -16.97 4.37 -3.80
C ASP A 86 -16.51 3.34 -4.84
N PHE A 87 -15.25 2.89 -4.76
CA PHE A 87 -14.74 1.88 -5.66
C PHE A 87 -15.45 0.53 -5.51
N VAL A 88 -15.59 -0.01 -4.28
CA VAL A 88 -16.20 -1.33 -4.06
C VAL A 88 -17.72 -1.33 -4.21
N GLU A 89 -18.37 -0.17 -4.25
CA GLU A 89 -19.78 -0.04 -4.61
C GLU A 89 -20.01 -0.10 -6.12
N ASN A 90 -18.99 0.24 -6.93
CA ASN A 90 -19.10 0.33 -8.39
C ASN A 90 -18.28 -0.76 -9.13
N VAL A 91 -17.38 -1.47 -8.45
CA VAL A 91 -16.57 -2.56 -9.00
C VAL A 91 -16.86 -3.84 -8.22
N GLU A 92 -17.43 -4.84 -8.90
CA GLU A 92 -17.75 -6.13 -8.30
C GLU A 92 -16.48 -6.91 -7.95
N CYS A 93 -16.29 -7.23 -6.68
CA CYS A 93 -15.21 -8.07 -6.17
C CYS A 93 -15.56 -8.64 -4.79
N ASP A 94 -14.97 -9.80 -4.45
CA ASP A 94 -15.10 -10.41 -3.12
C ASP A 94 -13.99 -9.88 -2.18
N VAL A 95 -12.79 -9.69 -2.73
CA VAL A 95 -11.62 -9.15 -2.03
C VAL A 95 -11.02 -8.02 -2.84
N ILE A 96 -10.80 -6.88 -2.20
CA ILE A 96 -10.03 -5.78 -2.75
C ILE A 96 -8.63 -5.78 -2.14
N VAL A 97 -7.60 -5.62 -2.98
CA VAL A 97 -6.21 -5.43 -2.55
C VAL A 97 -5.76 -4.05 -3.03
N GLN A 98 -5.51 -3.16 -2.10
CA GLN A 98 -4.96 -1.84 -2.37
C GLN A 98 -3.44 -1.90 -2.41
N LEU A 99 -2.86 -1.37 -3.49
CA LEU A 99 -1.41 -1.25 -3.68
C LEU A 99 -1.06 0.22 -3.86
N LEU A 100 -0.18 0.76 -3.00
CA LEU A 100 0.15 2.18 -3.06
C LEU A 100 1.31 2.47 -4.02
N ALA A 101 1.09 3.47 -4.90
CA ALA A 101 2.10 3.95 -5.84
C ALA A 101 3.33 4.57 -5.15
N THR A 102 3.19 4.97 -3.89
CA THR A 102 4.25 5.54 -3.07
C THR A 102 5.27 4.52 -2.57
N SER A 103 4.99 3.21 -2.73
CA SER A 103 5.86 2.11 -2.35
C SER A 103 6.37 1.35 -3.59
N PRO A 104 7.28 1.96 -4.39
CA PRO A 104 7.65 1.45 -5.72
C PRO A 104 8.47 0.16 -5.70
N PHE A 105 9.00 -0.22 -4.56
CA PHE A 105 9.87 -1.39 -4.42
C PHE A 105 9.16 -2.64 -3.87
N THR A 106 7.84 -2.59 -3.72
CA THR A 106 7.03 -3.76 -3.41
C THR A 106 7.22 -4.81 -4.50
N THR A 107 7.64 -6.00 -4.09
CA THR A 107 8.04 -7.07 -5.03
C THR A 107 6.86 -7.94 -5.45
N VAL A 108 7.00 -8.60 -6.59
CA VAL A 108 6.05 -9.60 -7.08
C VAL A 108 5.79 -10.71 -6.05
N ASP A 109 6.87 -11.23 -5.42
CA ASP A 109 6.77 -12.27 -4.38
C ASP A 109 5.98 -11.79 -3.15
N GLU A 110 6.19 -10.56 -2.71
CA GLU A 110 5.43 -9.99 -1.59
C GLU A 110 3.94 -9.85 -1.93
N ILE A 111 3.60 -9.36 -3.13
CA ILE A 111 2.21 -9.29 -3.59
C ILE A 111 1.59 -10.69 -3.62
N GLN A 112 2.29 -11.69 -4.13
CA GLN A 112 1.81 -13.08 -4.19
C GLN A 112 1.56 -13.66 -2.81
N ARG A 113 2.54 -13.53 -1.89
CA ARG A 113 2.41 -14.04 -0.52
C ARG A 113 1.34 -13.30 0.28
N PHE A 114 1.23 -11.98 0.10
CA PHE A 114 0.21 -11.15 0.73
C PHE A 114 -1.19 -11.56 0.28
N THR A 115 -1.43 -11.61 -1.04
CA THR A 115 -2.73 -11.98 -1.61
C THR A 115 -3.11 -13.42 -1.22
N LYS A 116 -2.16 -14.35 -1.26
CA LYS A 116 -2.39 -15.72 -0.81
C LYS A 116 -2.75 -15.79 0.68
N LYS A 117 -2.09 -15.02 1.54
CA LYS A 117 -2.43 -14.98 2.97
C LYS A 117 -3.84 -14.44 3.18
N MET A 118 -4.22 -13.35 2.50
CA MET A 118 -5.58 -12.79 2.58
C MET A 118 -6.64 -13.81 2.19
N THR A 119 -6.42 -14.54 1.09
CA THR A 119 -7.44 -15.41 0.50
C THR A 119 -7.55 -16.79 1.15
N LEU A 120 -6.52 -17.26 1.86
CA LEU A 120 -6.48 -18.62 2.43
C LEU A 120 -6.58 -18.67 3.95
N ALA A 121 -6.32 -17.58 4.67
CA ALA A 121 -6.27 -17.59 6.12
C ALA A 121 -7.58 -17.22 6.81
N GLY A 122 -8.67 -17.02 6.05
CA GLY A 122 -9.98 -16.63 6.62
C GLY A 122 -9.97 -15.23 7.23
N LEU A 123 -9.12 -14.33 6.70
CA LEU A 123 -9.00 -12.96 7.17
C LEU A 123 -10.04 -12.07 6.51
N ASP A 124 -10.55 -11.11 7.27
CA ASP A 124 -11.40 -10.03 6.77
C ASP A 124 -10.59 -8.79 6.39
N THR A 125 -9.47 -8.58 7.07
CA THR A 125 -8.54 -7.48 6.77
C THR A 125 -7.10 -7.96 6.88
N LEU A 126 -6.24 -7.56 5.94
CA LEU A 126 -4.81 -7.80 5.98
C LEU A 126 -4.04 -6.51 5.72
N ILE A 127 -3.14 -6.15 6.62
CA ILE A 127 -2.39 -4.89 6.60
C ILE A 127 -0.89 -5.19 6.54
N SER A 128 -0.18 -4.55 5.61
CA SER A 128 1.28 -4.64 5.59
C SER A 128 1.90 -3.80 6.69
N THR A 129 2.92 -4.35 7.34
CA THR A 129 3.64 -3.71 8.45
C THR A 129 5.14 -3.66 8.21
N ASN A 130 5.77 -2.66 8.81
CA ASN A 130 7.20 -2.57 9.00
C ASN A 130 7.50 -2.78 10.49
N ASN A 131 8.15 -3.87 10.84
CA ASN A 131 8.44 -4.22 12.22
C ASN A 131 9.67 -3.45 12.71
N GLN A 132 9.48 -2.56 13.68
CA GLN A 132 10.53 -1.75 14.31
C GLN A 132 11.04 -2.45 15.57
N GLN A 133 12.20 -3.10 15.48
CA GLN A 133 12.83 -3.82 16.60
C GLN A 133 13.79 -2.88 17.37
N ILE A 134 13.24 -1.78 17.83
CA ILE A 134 13.90 -0.74 18.62
C ILE A 134 12.98 -0.34 19.80
N GLU A 135 13.53 0.32 20.80
CA GLU A 135 12.73 0.91 21.88
C GLU A 135 11.84 2.02 21.34
N CYS A 136 10.54 1.88 21.55
CA CYS A 136 9.54 2.83 21.07
C CYS A 136 8.84 3.53 22.23
N ILE A 137 8.57 4.82 22.01
CA ILE A 137 7.83 5.68 22.95
C ILE A 137 6.63 6.28 22.23
N TYR A 138 5.47 6.29 22.87
CA TYR A 138 4.27 6.97 22.41
C TYR A 138 3.73 7.84 23.55
N ASP A 139 3.51 9.13 23.27
CA ASP A 139 3.04 10.14 24.24
C ASP A 139 3.82 10.10 25.58
N SER A 140 5.15 10.04 25.47
CA SER A 140 6.11 9.96 26.60
C SER A 140 6.09 8.64 27.38
N GLU A 141 5.29 7.65 27.01
CA GLU A 141 5.20 6.33 27.63
C GLU A 141 5.92 5.27 26.79
N ALA A 142 6.65 4.37 27.44
CA ALA A 142 7.32 3.24 26.80
C ALA A 142 6.29 2.23 26.26
N ILE A 143 6.45 1.78 25.03
CA ILE A 143 5.54 0.82 24.39
C ILE A 143 6.05 -0.62 24.59
N ASN A 144 7.31 -0.90 24.25
CA ASN A 144 7.84 -2.25 24.15
C ASN A 144 9.06 -2.51 25.05
N PHE A 145 9.31 -1.65 26.02
CA PHE A 145 10.35 -1.84 27.02
C PHE A 145 9.92 -1.29 28.38
N ASN A 146 10.56 -1.76 29.47
CA ASN A 146 10.35 -1.25 30.82
C ASN A 146 11.47 -0.31 31.22
N GLN A 147 11.15 0.95 31.48
CA GLN A 147 12.13 1.99 31.87
C GLN A 147 12.85 1.71 33.22
N LYS A 148 12.37 0.75 34.01
CA LYS A 148 12.91 0.38 35.34
C LYS A 148 13.70 -0.94 35.31
N GLU A 149 13.88 -1.53 34.13
CA GLU A 149 14.60 -2.78 33.92
C GLU A 149 15.72 -2.60 32.89
N GLN A 150 16.67 -3.54 32.89
CA GLN A 150 17.69 -3.57 31.85
C GLN A 150 17.06 -3.96 30.51
N SER A 151 17.38 -3.22 29.43
CA SER A 151 16.95 -3.61 28.10
C SER A 151 17.56 -4.96 27.71
N PRO A 152 16.77 -5.85 27.09
CA PRO A 152 17.30 -7.07 26.51
C PRO A 152 18.25 -6.75 25.36
N PRO A 153 19.07 -7.71 24.90
CA PRO A 153 19.77 -7.58 23.63
C PRO A 153 18.81 -7.17 22.51
N SER A 154 19.25 -6.31 21.59
CA SER A 154 18.36 -5.72 20.56
C SER A 154 17.61 -6.76 19.73
N GLN A 155 18.21 -7.95 19.48
CA GLN A 155 17.56 -9.05 18.76
C GLN A 155 16.42 -9.72 19.53
N ASP A 156 16.36 -9.54 20.85
CA ASP A 156 15.35 -10.15 21.73
C ASP A 156 14.24 -9.14 22.10
N LEU A 157 14.39 -7.89 21.69
CA LEU A 157 13.39 -6.86 21.92
C LEU A 157 12.13 -7.15 21.10
N MET A 158 10.97 -7.03 21.74
CA MET A 158 9.66 -7.18 21.06
C MET A 158 9.48 -6.07 20.04
N PRO A 159 9.30 -6.37 18.73
CA PRO A 159 9.14 -5.32 17.73
C PRO A 159 7.77 -4.64 17.83
N VAL A 160 7.74 -3.35 17.53
CA VAL A 160 6.50 -2.60 17.30
C VAL A 160 6.14 -2.69 15.82
N GLN A 161 4.90 -3.04 15.52
CA GLN A 161 4.40 -3.15 14.15
C GLN A 161 3.85 -1.80 13.68
N ALA A 162 4.63 -1.07 12.90
CA ALA A 162 4.15 0.13 12.23
C ALA A 162 3.49 -0.23 10.89
N TYR A 163 2.43 0.45 10.49
CA TYR A 163 1.84 0.26 9.16
C TYR A 163 2.85 0.66 8.09
N ALA A 164 3.09 -0.25 7.14
CA ALA A 164 3.91 0.05 5.96
C ALA A 164 3.10 0.74 4.86
N CYS A 165 1.76 0.68 4.95
CA CYS A 165 0.80 1.25 4.00
C CYS A 165 0.94 0.79 2.53
N SER A 166 1.93 -0.01 2.19
CA SER A 166 2.22 -0.47 0.83
C SER A 166 1.13 -1.37 0.25
N LEU A 167 0.72 -2.36 1.05
CA LEU A 167 -0.30 -3.36 0.71
C LEU A 167 -1.35 -3.40 1.80
N MET A 168 -2.61 -3.30 1.43
CA MET A 168 -3.76 -3.49 2.31
C MET A 168 -4.83 -4.28 1.57
N ALA A 169 -5.56 -5.12 2.27
CA ALA A 169 -6.64 -5.90 1.67
C ALA A 169 -7.83 -6.04 2.62
N TRP A 170 -9.01 -6.10 2.02
CA TRP A 170 -10.26 -6.26 2.75
C TRP A 170 -11.18 -7.23 2.03
N ASN A 171 -11.88 -8.06 2.80
CA ASN A 171 -13.12 -8.68 2.39
C ASN A 171 -14.16 -7.57 2.19
N VAL A 172 -14.76 -7.51 1.01
CA VAL A 172 -15.60 -6.36 0.62
C VAL A 172 -16.89 -6.30 1.43
N GLU A 173 -17.48 -7.42 1.78
CA GLU A 173 -18.70 -7.48 2.60
C GLU A 173 -18.42 -6.96 4.01
N ASN A 174 -17.38 -7.47 4.66
CA ASN A 174 -16.96 -7.01 5.98
C ASN A 174 -16.56 -5.52 5.97
N TYR A 175 -15.82 -5.09 4.93
CA TYR A 175 -15.47 -3.68 4.76
C TYR A 175 -16.70 -2.76 4.72
N LYS A 176 -17.71 -3.12 3.91
CA LYS A 176 -18.96 -2.36 3.81
C LYS A 176 -19.77 -2.35 5.11
N GLU A 177 -19.76 -3.45 5.86
CA GLU A 177 -20.38 -3.51 7.18
C GLU A 177 -19.69 -2.59 8.18
N ASN A 178 -18.36 -2.59 8.22
CA ASN A 178 -17.58 -1.69 9.07
C ASN A 178 -17.81 -0.21 8.70
N MET A 179 -17.85 0.12 7.41
CA MET A 179 -18.21 1.46 6.95
C MET A 179 -19.60 1.89 7.44
N LYS A 180 -20.57 1.00 7.39
CA LYS A 180 -21.95 1.27 7.86
C LYS A 180 -22.01 1.44 9.38
N ASN A 181 -21.28 0.63 10.12
CA ASN A 181 -21.36 0.59 11.58
C ASN A 181 -20.52 1.69 12.25
N TYR A 182 -19.36 2.00 11.67
CA TYR A 182 -18.34 2.85 12.28
C TYR A 182 -17.93 4.07 11.43
N GLY A 183 -18.34 4.11 10.16
CA GLY A 183 -17.85 5.11 9.20
C GLY A 183 -16.38 4.91 8.82
N CYS A 184 -15.80 3.76 9.11
CA CYS A 184 -14.41 3.40 8.85
C CYS A 184 -14.27 1.89 8.63
N GLY A 185 -13.64 1.50 7.52
CA GLY A 185 -13.29 0.11 7.20
C GLY A 185 -11.77 -0.12 7.11
N TYR A 186 -11.00 0.95 7.01
CA TYR A 186 -9.57 0.94 6.74
C TYR A 186 -8.74 0.10 7.72
N HIS A 187 -9.05 0.16 9.01
CA HIS A 187 -8.33 -0.56 10.06
C HIS A 187 -8.90 -1.94 10.37
N GLY A 188 -9.98 -2.36 9.68
CA GLY A 188 -10.57 -3.68 9.81
C GLY A 188 -11.77 -3.80 10.76
N GLY A 189 -11.97 -2.86 11.68
CA GLY A 189 -13.13 -2.81 12.59
C GLY A 189 -13.48 -4.16 13.21
N ASP A 190 -14.70 -4.65 12.97
CA ASP A 190 -15.11 -6.01 13.30
C ASP A 190 -14.63 -6.98 12.22
N GLY A 191 -14.01 -8.09 12.63
CA GLY A 191 -13.51 -9.14 11.73
C GLY A 191 -12.12 -9.63 12.13
N GLU A 192 -11.65 -10.65 11.39
CA GLU A 192 -10.31 -11.23 11.59
C GLU A 192 -9.25 -10.39 10.89
N ILE A 193 -8.41 -9.72 11.68
CA ILE A 193 -7.35 -8.84 11.18
C ILE A 193 -6.01 -9.54 11.19
N GLY A 194 -5.33 -9.59 10.06
CA GLY A 194 -3.97 -10.10 9.93
C GLY A 194 -2.95 -9.01 9.62
N PHE A 195 -1.68 -9.29 9.92
CA PHE A 195 -0.57 -8.42 9.60
C PHE A 195 0.45 -9.16 8.73
N PHE A 196 1.07 -8.44 7.79
CA PHE A 196 2.06 -8.97 6.86
C PHE A 196 3.32 -8.11 6.88
N GLU A 197 4.41 -8.66 7.40
CA GLU A 197 5.68 -7.93 7.49
C GLU A 197 6.34 -7.75 6.11
N LEU A 198 6.64 -6.50 5.76
CA LEU A 198 7.53 -6.12 4.66
C LEU A 198 8.93 -5.84 5.19
N LYS A 199 9.96 -5.99 4.33
CA LYS A 199 11.37 -5.82 4.73
C LYS A 199 12.18 -5.07 3.67
N GLY A 200 13.21 -4.38 4.12
CA GLY A 200 14.17 -3.73 3.24
C GLY A 200 13.54 -2.63 2.38
N ALA A 201 13.83 -2.62 1.08
CA ALA A 201 13.36 -1.56 0.19
C ALA A 201 11.83 -1.49 0.06
N SER A 202 11.11 -2.59 0.28
CA SER A 202 9.63 -2.64 0.21
C SER A 202 8.95 -1.84 1.32
N THR A 203 9.69 -1.42 2.36
CA THR A 203 9.18 -0.55 3.42
C THR A 203 9.36 0.95 3.12
N ILE A 204 9.97 1.31 2.00
CA ILE A 204 10.13 2.70 1.58
C ILE A 204 8.79 3.21 1.07
N ASP A 205 8.27 4.23 1.75
CA ASP A 205 7.10 5.01 1.35
C ASP A 205 7.51 6.43 1.02
N ILE A 206 7.18 6.90 -0.18
CA ILE A 206 7.57 8.21 -0.67
C ILE A 206 6.52 9.23 -0.27
N ASP A 207 6.82 10.03 0.75
CA ASP A 207 5.92 11.06 1.25
C ASP A 207 6.41 12.49 1.03
N ASN A 208 7.71 12.67 0.99
CA ASN A 208 8.37 13.96 0.83
C ASN A 208 9.52 13.87 -0.19
N GLU A 209 10.22 14.99 -0.41
CA GLU A 209 11.30 15.06 -1.39
C GLU A 209 12.54 14.23 -0.99
N GLU A 210 12.83 14.11 0.29
CA GLU A 210 13.95 13.32 0.80
C GLU A 210 13.69 11.81 0.56
N ASP A 211 12.46 11.36 0.77
CA ASP A 211 12.06 9.98 0.45
C ASP A 211 12.21 9.70 -1.04
N PHE A 212 11.82 10.67 -1.89
CA PHE A 212 11.96 10.52 -3.34
C PHE A 212 13.42 10.39 -3.76
N GLN A 213 14.32 11.21 -3.19
CA GLN A 213 15.77 11.12 -3.44
C GLN A 213 16.34 9.79 -2.97
N LEU A 214 15.93 9.29 -1.79
CA LEU A 214 16.31 7.97 -1.32
C LEU A 214 15.85 6.87 -2.29
N ALA A 215 14.62 6.95 -2.75
CA ALA A 215 14.08 6.00 -3.73
C ALA A 215 14.86 6.04 -5.05
N GLU A 216 15.29 7.22 -5.53
CA GLU A 216 16.15 7.32 -6.73
C GLU A 216 17.49 6.58 -6.55
N LEU A 217 18.14 6.72 -5.38
CA LEU A 217 19.38 6.00 -5.09
C LEU A 217 19.17 4.48 -5.08
N VAL A 218 18.08 4.02 -4.46
CA VAL A 218 17.75 2.60 -4.40
C VAL A 218 17.43 2.05 -5.81
N ALA A 219 16.66 2.78 -6.63
CA ALA A 219 16.33 2.37 -7.98
C ALA A 219 17.58 2.22 -8.86
N ARG A 220 18.50 3.20 -8.81
CA ARG A 220 19.78 3.14 -9.53
C ARG A 220 20.66 1.97 -9.08
N PHE A 221 20.71 1.70 -7.78
CA PHE A 221 21.48 0.57 -7.24
C PHE A 221 20.92 -0.76 -7.70
N GLN A 222 19.59 -0.92 -7.72
CA GLN A 222 18.94 -2.14 -8.21
C GLN A 222 19.19 -2.38 -9.70
N ASP A 223 19.14 -1.34 -10.54
CA ASP A 223 19.43 -1.44 -11.98
C ASP A 223 20.89 -1.82 -12.25
N SER A 224 21.85 -1.21 -11.54
CA SER A 224 23.25 -1.57 -11.72
C SER A 224 23.51 -3.03 -11.39
N ASN A 225 22.84 -3.60 -10.38
CA ASN A 225 22.97 -5.01 -10.03
C ASN A 225 22.25 -5.97 -11.01
N ARG A 226 21.27 -5.50 -11.80
CA ARG A 226 20.64 -6.30 -12.86
C ARG A 226 21.53 -6.41 -14.11
N THR A 227 22.33 -5.39 -14.37
CA THR A 227 23.20 -5.32 -15.56
C THR A 227 24.43 -6.24 -15.44
N PHE A 228 24.75 -6.73 -14.24
CA PHE A 228 25.89 -7.63 -13.98
C PHE A 228 25.50 -9.12 -13.81
N LYS A 229 24.23 -9.49 -14.08
CA LYS A 229 23.74 -10.87 -14.14
C LYS A 229 23.35 -11.26 -15.56
#